data_a4f16853a9d6e1bafc6848be43b9594e
#
_entry.id   a4f16853a9d6e1bafc6848be43b9594e
#
_cell.length_a   1.000
_cell.length_b   1.000
_cell.length_c   1.000
_cell.angle_alpha   90.00
_cell.angle_beta   90.00
_cell.angle_gamma   90.00
#
_symmetry.space_group_name_H-M   'P 1'
#
loop_
_entity.id
_entity.type
_entity.pdbx_description
1 polymer ?
#
loop_
_entity_poly.entity_id
_entity_poly.type
_entity_poly.pdbx_seq_one_letter_code
_entity_poly.pdbx_strand_id
1 'polypeptide(L)'
;MKKHNLPLTYPPKIAAVLAEECTQTIRPGRRFAIGDLLSLHGWEGKPYRSKWSFRTPYWPLVSVDDIWIERGGIRLTADTTYCQVDQIRVEPILVPWTLLDRLAAKDGIVPPTGEELGRVLLGMHEKAVKRAGGSFPAQIIRWCPEELIA
;
A
#
# COMPACT_ATOMS: atom_id res chain seq x y z
N MET A 1 11.29 -3.66 16.91
CA MET A 1 10.16 -4.26 16.18
C MET A 1 8.86 -3.65 16.68
N LYS A 2 8.10 -3.08 15.79
CA LYS A 2 6.77 -2.50 16.13
C LYS A 2 5.64 -3.38 15.60
N LYS A 3 4.51 -3.32 16.26
CA LYS A 3 3.26 -3.94 15.78
C LYS A 3 2.35 -2.86 15.22
N HIS A 4 1.83 -3.11 14.03
CA HIS A 4 0.90 -2.20 13.36
C HIS A 4 -0.44 -2.91 13.16
N ASN A 5 -1.52 -2.22 13.48
CA ASN A 5 -2.89 -2.67 13.23
C ASN A 5 -3.51 -1.68 12.26
N LEU A 6 -3.75 -2.12 11.03
CA LEU A 6 -4.23 -1.26 9.96
C LEU A 6 -5.61 -1.67 9.48
N PRO A 7 -6.50 -0.71 9.24
CA PRO A 7 -7.79 -0.99 8.63
C PRO A 7 -7.63 -1.32 7.15
N LEU A 8 -8.49 -2.20 6.66
CA LEU A 8 -8.60 -2.54 5.26
C LEU A 8 -10.03 -2.27 4.84
N THR A 9 -10.25 -1.25 4.01
CA THR A 9 -11.58 -0.74 3.68
C THR A 9 -11.96 -0.87 2.20
N TYR A 10 -11.01 -1.15 1.32
CA TYR A 10 -11.27 -1.35 -0.10
C TYR A 10 -11.75 -2.79 -0.34
N PRO A 11 -13.05 -3.01 -0.66
CA PRO A 11 -13.62 -4.37 -0.68
C PRO A 11 -12.91 -5.38 -1.58
N PRO A 12 -12.52 -5.07 -2.84
CA PRO A 12 -11.81 -6.05 -3.66
C PRO A 12 -10.51 -6.52 -3.05
N LYS A 13 -9.81 -5.64 -2.36
CA LYS A 13 -8.54 -5.95 -1.70
C LYS A 13 -8.75 -6.85 -0.49
N ILE A 14 -9.83 -6.69 0.24
CA ILE A 14 -10.15 -7.51 1.41
C ILE A 14 -10.18 -8.99 1.02
N ALA A 15 -10.92 -9.33 -0.02
CA ALA A 15 -11.02 -10.71 -0.50
C ALA A 15 -9.65 -11.23 -0.95
N ALA A 16 -8.87 -10.44 -1.67
CA ALA A 16 -7.56 -10.82 -2.15
C ALA A 16 -6.55 -11.03 -1.01
N VAL A 17 -6.59 -10.20 0.03
CA VAL A 17 -5.74 -10.35 1.21
C VAL A 17 -6.10 -11.62 1.99
N LEU A 18 -7.38 -11.88 2.20
CA LEU A 18 -7.83 -13.08 2.92
C LEU A 18 -7.54 -14.36 2.16
N ALA A 19 -7.51 -14.32 0.83
CA ALA A 19 -7.11 -15.44 -0.03
C ALA A 19 -5.58 -15.55 -0.21
N GLU A 20 -4.81 -14.69 0.43
CA GLU A 20 -3.34 -14.61 0.31
C GLU A 20 -2.85 -14.30 -1.12
N GLU A 21 -3.71 -13.76 -1.95
CA GLU A 21 -3.40 -13.33 -3.32
C GLU A 21 -2.81 -11.92 -3.36
N CYS A 22 -3.13 -11.08 -2.36
CA CYS A 22 -2.58 -9.75 -2.19
C CYS A 22 -1.78 -9.71 -0.90
N THR A 23 -0.49 -9.37 -1.00
CA THR A 23 0.45 -9.31 0.13
C THR A 23 1.13 -7.95 0.25
N GLN A 24 0.46 -6.92 -0.20
CA GLN A 24 0.99 -5.57 -0.29
C GLN A 24 -0.08 -4.54 0.02
N THR A 25 0.35 -3.42 0.58
CA THR A 25 -0.49 -2.21 0.69
C THR A 25 0.37 -0.96 0.60
N ILE A 26 -0.23 0.13 0.14
CA ILE A 26 0.41 1.44 0.09
C ILE A 26 -0.22 2.29 1.19
N ARG A 27 0.61 2.87 2.05
CA ARG A 27 0.15 3.65 3.19
C ARG A 27 0.87 4.98 3.28
N PRO A 28 0.16 6.07 3.64
CA PRO A 28 0.80 7.37 3.82
C PRO A 28 1.73 7.37 5.03
N GLY A 29 2.71 8.26 5.01
CA GLY A 29 3.69 8.41 6.08
C GLY A 29 4.90 7.51 5.90
N ARG A 30 5.77 7.48 6.92
CA ARG A 30 7.08 6.80 6.88
C ARG A 30 7.34 6.03 8.18
N ARG A 31 6.33 5.36 8.72
CA ARG A 31 6.40 4.74 10.05
C ARG A 31 6.72 3.24 10.03
N PHE A 32 6.78 2.63 8.86
CA PHE A 32 7.00 1.18 8.74
C PHE A 32 8.46 0.87 8.49
N ALA A 33 8.94 -0.24 9.06
CA ALA A 33 10.29 -0.76 8.85
C ALA A 33 10.26 -2.26 8.60
N ILE A 34 11.24 -2.76 7.88
CA ILE A 34 11.40 -4.21 7.66
C ILE A 34 11.52 -4.90 9.01
N GLY A 35 10.81 -6.01 9.18
CA GLY A 35 10.77 -6.76 10.43
C GLY A 35 9.64 -6.33 11.37
N ASP A 36 8.99 -5.21 11.14
CA ASP A 36 7.78 -4.84 11.87
C ASP A 36 6.68 -5.87 11.58
N LEU A 37 5.73 -6.00 12.51
CA LEU A 37 4.60 -6.91 12.37
C LEU A 37 3.34 -6.16 11.97
N LEU A 38 2.59 -6.72 11.03
CA LEU A 38 1.37 -6.13 10.50
C LEU A 38 0.19 -7.07 10.67
N SER A 39 -0.89 -6.57 11.26
CA SER A 39 -2.21 -7.21 11.26
C SER A 39 -3.22 -6.29 10.60
N LEU A 40 -4.03 -6.84 9.72
CA LEU A 40 -5.08 -6.12 9.01
C LEU A 40 -6.44 -6.51 9.56
N HIS A 41 -7.37 -5.54 9.59
CA HIS A 41 -8.73 -5.78 10.08
C HIS A 41 -9.74 -4.99 9.27
N GLY A 42 -10.99 -5.41 9.35
CA GLY A 42 -12.13 -4.72 8.74
C GLY A 42 -13.36 -4.84 9.61
N TRP A 43 -14.41 -4.12 9.27
CA TRP A 43 -15.64 -4.05 10.05
C TRP A 43 -16.83 -4.61 9.28
N GLU A 44 -17.79 -5.18 9.99
CA GLU A 44 -19.05 -5.68 9.41
C GLU A 44 -19.95 -4.57 8.89
N GLY A 45 -19.86 -3.37 9.51
CA GLY A 45 -20.63 -2.20 9.15
C GLY A 45 -19.76 -0.96 9.10
N LYS A 46 -20.21 0.12 9.77
CA LYS A 46 -19.44 1.36 9.82
C LYS A 46 -18.06 1.17 10.42
N PRO A 47 -17.00 1.61 9.75
CA PRO A 47 -15.64 1.58 10.32
C PRO A 47 -15.61 2.27 11.70
N TYR A 48 -14.86 1.67 12.62
CA TYR A 48 -14.67 2.13 14.00
C TYR A 48 -15.91 2.10 14.90
N ARG A 49 -17.10 1.72 14.38
CA ARG A 49 -18.37 1.71 15.12
C ARG A 49 -19.08 0.37 15.13
N SER A 50 -18.52 -0.64 14.47
CA SER A 50 -19.10 -1.98 14.41
C SER A 50 -18.07 -3.03 14.79
N LYS A 51 -18.51 -4.28 14.92
CA LYS A 51 -17.60 -5.40 15.18
C LYS A 51 -16.66 -5.62 14.01
N TRP A 52 -15.48 -6.15 14.29
CA TRP A 52 -14.58 -6.59 13.25
C TRP A 52 -15.17 -7.79 12.52
N SER A 53 -15.22 -7.71 11.20
CA SER A 53 -15.61 -8.83 10.34
C SER A 53 -14.46 -9.81 10.15
N PHE A 54 -13.23 -9.33 10.22
CA PHE A 54 -12.03 -10.13 10.13
C PHE A 54 -10.86 -9.45 10.82
N ARG A 55 -9.87 -10.25 11.17
CA ARG A 55 -8.57 -9.80 11.62
C ARG A 55 -7.53 -10.82 11.21
N THR A 56 -6.47 -10.39 10.55
CA THR A 56 -5.38 -11.28 10.19
C THR A 56 -4.44 -11.51 11.38
N PRO A 57 -3.66 -12.60 11.36
CA PRO A 57 -2.53 -12.73 12.26
C PRO A 57 -1.52 -11.62 12.01
N TYR A 58 -0.54 -11.48 12.88
CA TYR A 58 0.59 -10.60 12.64
C TYR A 58 1.56 -11.23 11.65
N TRP A 59 1.78 -10.57 10.54
CA TRP A 59 2.72 -10.98 9.51
C TRP A 59 3.94 -10.06 9.51
N PRO A 60 5.17 -10.60 9.33
CA PRO A 60 6.35 -9.76 9.25
C PRO A 60 6.39 -8.98 7.94
N LEU A 61 6.79 -7.72 8.02
CA LEU A 61 7.07 -6.91 6.84
C LEU A 61 8.42 -7.32 6.25
N VAL A 62 8.40 -7.79 5.03
CA VAL A 62 9.59 -8.28 4.32
C VAL A 62 10.15 -7.26 3.33
N SER A 63 9.37 -6.24 2.98
CA SER A 63 9.78 -5.17 2.08
C SER A 63 9.07 -3.87 2.45
N VAL A 64 9.83 -2.78 2.50
CA VAL A 64 9.32 -1.44 2.76
C VAL A 64 10.04 -0.48 1.82
N ASP A 65 9.30 0.12 0.90
CA ASP A 65 9.83 1.09 -0.06
C ASP A 65 9.22 2.47 0.18
N ASP A 66 10.08 3.46 0.36
CA ASP A 66 9.66 4.85 0.49
C ASP A 66 9.34 5.44 -0.87
N ILE A 67 8.19 6.08 -0.96
CA ILE A 67 7.71 6.71 -2.18
C ILE A 67 7.07 8.07 -1.88
N TRP A 68 6.76 8.81 -2.94
CA TRP A 68 5.90 9.98 -2.89
C TRP A 68 4.70 9.75 -3.78
N ILE A 69 3.50 10.00 -3.28
CA ILE A 69 2.28 9.96 -4.07
C ILE A 69 2.00 11.37 -4.57
N GLU A 70 1.83 11.52 -5.89
CA GLU A 70 1.57 12.78 -6.57
C GLU A 70 0.34 12.64 -7.47
N ARG A 71 -0.21 13.75 -7.90
CA ARG A 71 -1.38 13.72 -8.80
C ARG A 71 -1.08 13.02 -10.13
N GLY A 72 0.15 13.15 -10.63
CA GLY A 72 0.56 12.56 -11.89
C GLY A 72 1.06 11.12 -11.80
N GLY A 73 1.31 10.59 -10.61
CA GLY A 73 1.84 9.26 -10.44
C GLY A 73 2.53 9.04 -9.10
N ILE A 74 3.45 8.09 -9.07
CA ILE A 74 4.27 7.80 -7.91
C ILE A 74 5.71 8.20 -8.21
N ARG A 75 6.29 9.01 -7.31
CA ARG A 75 7.71 9.33 -7.38
C ARG A 75 8.49 8.30 -6.58
N LEU A 76 9.40 7.64 -7.28
CA LEU A 76 10.27 6.63 -6.69
C LEU A 76 11.55 7.28 -6.17
N THR A 77 12.05 6.78 -5.05
CA THR A 77 13.39 7.13 -4.58
C THR A 77 14.43 6.22 -5.23
N ALA A 78 15.71 6.57 -5.11
CA ALA A 78 16.80 5.75 -5.63
C ALA A 78 16.81 4.33 -5.06
N ASP A 79 16.28 4.16 -3.85
CA ASP A 79 16.24 2.89 -3.12
C ASP A 79 14.98 2.06 -3.40
N THR A 80 14.04 2.57 -4.18
CA THR A 80 12.80 1.85 -4.47
C THR A 80 13.06 0.72 -5.47
N THR A 81 13.04 -0.51 -4.98
CA THR A 81 13.31 -1.70 -5.79
C THR A 81 12.05 -2.32 -6.38
N TYR A 82 10.91 -1.98 -5.81
CA TYR A 82 9.67 -2.71 -6.01
C TYR A 82 8.85 -2.29 -7.22
N CYS A 83 8.82 -1.02 -7.52
CA CYS A 83 8.17 -0.50 -8.72
C CYS A 83 9.12 -0.59 -9.90
N GLN A 84 9.60 -1.78 -10.18
CA GLN A 84 10.58 -1.91 -11.26
C GLN A 84 9.99 -1.66 -12.63
N VAL A 85 10.40 -0.58 -13.16
CA VAL A 85 10.77 -0.46 -14.56
C VAL A 85 12.23 -0.95 -14.59
N ASP A 86 12.59 -1.89 -15.43
CA ASP A 86 13.90 -2.54 -15.52
C ASP A 86 15.06 -1.55 -15.74
N GLN A 87 15.29 -0.65 -14.81
CA GLN A 87 16.33 0.37 -14.95
C GLN A 87 17.03 0.66 -13.63
N ILE A 88 18.35 0.71 -13.69
CA ILE A 88 19.18 1.24 -12.63
C ILE A 88 18.84 2.72 -12.47
N ARG A 89 18.37 3.11 -11.29
CA ARG A 89 18.02 4.49 -11.02
C ARG A 89 18.99 5.15 -10.11
N VAL A 90 19.42 6.31 -10.53
CA VAL A 90 20.35 7.15 -9.76
C VAL A 90 19.61 8.29 -9.08
N GLU A 91 18.43 8.69 -9.59
CA GLU A 91 17.65 9.82 -9.10
C GLU A 91 16.17 9.49 -8.95
N PRO A 92 15.43 10.24 -8.09
CA PRO A 92 13.97 10.08 -7.97
C PRO A 92 13.27 10.32 -9.30
N ILE A 93 12.43 9.39 -9.71
CA ILE A 93 11.69 9.44 -10.97
C ILE A 93 10.20 9.37 -10.69
N LEU A 94 9.43 10.28 -11.33
CA LEU A 94 7.98 10.19 -11.35
C LEU A 94 7.55 9.14 -12.38
N VAL A 95 6.88 8.10 -11.90
CA VAL A 95 6.26 7.09 -12.76
C VAL A 95 4.78 7.44 -12.90
N PRO A 96 4.30 7.78 -14.10
CA PRO A 96 2.90 8.14 -14.28
C PRO A 96 1.98 6.95 -14.01
N TRP A 97 0.75 7.23 -13.60
CA TRP A 97 -0.23 6.19 -13.27
C TRP A 97 -0.42 5.18 -14.40
N THR A 98 -0.35 5.62 -15.65
CA THR A 98 -0.51 4.75 -16.83
C THR A 98 0.52 3.63 -16.93
N LEU A 99 1.66 3.74 -16.25
CA LEU A 99 2.72 2.72 -16.24
C LEU A 99 2.69 1.84 -14.98
N LEU A 100 1.69 1.97 -14.13
CA LEU A 100 1.64 1.30 -12.84
C LEU A 100 0.63 0.16 -12.76
N ASP A 101 0.31 -0.48 -13.88
CA ASP A 101 -0.66 -1.59 -13.91
C ASP A 101 -0.21 -2.78 -13.07
N ARG A 102 1.07 -3.13 -13.10
CA ARG A 102 1.60 -4.23 -12.28
C ARG A 102 1.52 -3.93 -10.80
N LEU A 103 1.82 -2.69 -10.41
CA LEU A 103 1.69 -2.27 -9.03
C LEU A 103 0.23 -2.31 -8.58
N ALA A 104 -0.69 -1.85 -9.43
CA ALA A 104 -2.13 -1.90 -9.18
C ALA A 104 -2.61 -3.33 -8.95
N ALA A 105 -2.20 -4.26 -9.81
CA ALA A 105 -2.54 -5.67 -9.66
C ALA A 105 -2.04 -6.25 -8.34
N LYS A 106 -0.81 -5.97 -7.96
CA LYS A 106 -0.23 -6.43 -6.70
C LYS A 106 -0.88 -5.79 -5.48
N ASP A 107 -1.40 -4.57 -5.63
CA ASP A 107 -2.10 -3.86 -4.56
C ASP A 107 -3.59 -4.27 -4.44
N GLY A 108 -4.05 -5.21 -5.25
CA GLY A 108 -5.42 -5.71 -5.20
C GLY A 108 -6.46 -4.76 -5.79
N ILE A 109 -6.05 -3.87 -6.67
CA ILE A 109 -6.94 -2.90 -7.32
C ILE A 109 -7.73 -3.57 -8.45
N VAL A 110 -9.02 -3.25 -8.56
CA VAL A 110 -9.92 -3.80 -9.58
C VAL A 110 -10.66 -2.65 -10.28
N PRO A 111 -10.52 -2.49 -11.61
CA PRO A 111 -9.63 -3.23 -12.50
C PRO A 111 -8.14 -2.96 -12.19
N PRO A 112 -7.23 -3.89 -12.51
CA PRO A 112 -5.82 -3.75 -12.14
C PRO A 112 -5.06 -2.82 -13.08
N THR A 113 -5.42 -1.56 -13.06
CA THR A 113 -4.80 -0.50 -13.86
C THR A 113 -4.19 0.56 -12.95
N GLY A 114 -3.09 1.15 -13.41
CA GLY A 114 -2.44 2.24 -12.68
C GLY A 114 -3.35 3.45 -12.52
N GLU A 115 -4.19 3.73 -13.50
CA GLU A 115 -5.18 4.81 -13.43
C GLU A 115 -6.19 4.58 -12.30
N GLU A 116 -6.69 3.37 -12.15
CA GLU A 116 -7.58 3.03 -11.04
C GLU A 116 -6.87 3.08 -9.69
N LEU A 117 -5.62 2.63 -9.64
CA LEU A 117 -4.78 2.77 -8.45
C LEU A 117 -4.67 4.25 -8.04
N GLY A 118 -4.37 5.12 -9.00
CA GLY A 118 -4.27 6.56 -8.77
C GLY A 118 -5.58 7.15 -8.28
N ARG A 119 -6.70 6.78 -8.88
CA ARG A 119 -8.02 7.22 -8.46
C ARG A 119 -8.30 6.83 -6.99
N VAL A 120 -8.02 5.59 -6.63
CA VAL A 120 -8.24 5.10 -5.27
C VAL A 120 -7.33 5.81 -4.26
N LEU A 121 -6.03 5.88 -4.53
CA LEU A 121 -5.07 6.50 -3.61
C LEU A 121 -5.30 7.99 -3.45
N LEU A 122 -5.52 8.72 -4.53
CA LEU A 122 -5.77 10.16 -4.47
C LEU A 122 -7.12 10.47 -3.82
N GLY A 123 -8.12 9.64 -4.05
CA GLY A 123 -9.43 9.78 -3.42
C GLY A 123 -9.39 9.54 -1.92
N MET A 124 -8.69 8.50 -1.47
CA MET A 124 -8.55 8.19 -0.05
C MET A 124 -7.73 9.22 0.72
N HIS A 125 -6.80 9.89 0.05
CA HIS A 125 -5.86 10.84 0.67
C HIS A 125 -5.96 12.25 0.11
N GLU A 126 -7.15 12.64 -0.33
CA GLU A 126 -7.39 13.95 -0.95
C GLU A 126 -6.92 15.11 -0.08
N LYS A 127 -7.17 15.06 1.23
CA LYS A 127 -6.73 16.10 2.15
C LYS A 127 -5.20 16.18 2.25
N ALA A 128 -4.52 15.03 2.26
CA ALA A 128 -3.07 14.98 2.31
C ALA A 128 -2.45 15.56 1.03
N VAL A 129 -3.02 15.24 -0.13
CA VAL A 129 -2.60 15.79 -1.42
C VAL A 129 -2.72 17.30 -1.44
N LYS A 130 -3.84 17.83 -0.99
CA LYS A 130 -4.08 19.28 -0.94
C LYS A 130 -3.13 20.00 0.01
N ARG A 131 -2.91 19.45 1.21
CA ARG A 131 -2.01 20.04 2.22
C ARG A 131 -0.56 20.10 1.77
N ALA A 132 -0.11 19.06 1.11
CA ALA A 132 1.28 18.90 0.73
C ALA A 132 1.62 19.54 -0.63
N GLY A 133 0.72 20.35 -1.19
CA GLY A 133 0.97 20.98 -2.49
C GLY A 133 0.91 20.00 -3.66
N GLY A 134 0.21 18.87 -3.50
CA GLY A 134 0.01 17.89 -4.55
C GLY A 134 0.91 16.64 -4.43
N SER A 135 1.74 16.56 -3.39
CA SER A 135 2.66 15.43 -3.16
C SER A 135 2.71 15.10 -1.67
N PHE A 136 2.70 13.83 -1.32
CA PHE A 136 2.86 13.42 0.09
C PHE A 136 3.66 12.13 0.21
N PRO A 137 4.41 11.97 1.33
CA PRO A 137 5.20 10.77 1.56
C PRO A 137 4.32 9.56 1.86
N ALA A 138 4.73 8.41 1.36
CA ALA A 138 4.07 7.13 1.60
C ALA A 138 5.07 5.99 1.55
N GLN A 139 4.59 4.79 1.85
CA GLN A 139 5.39 3.57 1.77
C GLN A 139 4.60 2.47 1.10
N ILE A 140 5.28 1.68 0.28
CA ILE A 140 4.77 0.40 -0.22
C ILE A 140 5.29 -0.66 0.75
N ILE A 141 4.40 -1.30 1.48
CA ILE A 141 4.76 -2.34 2.45
C ILE A 141 4.26 -3.69 1.98
N ARG A 142 5.10 -4.71 2.16
CA ARG A 142 4.79 -6.09 1.80
C ARG A 142 5.07 -7.01 2.96
N TRP A 143 4.21 -8.01 3.10
CA TRP A 143 4.33 -9.04 4.13
C TRP A 143 4.40 -10.43 3.50
N CYS A 144 4.79 -11.41 4.30
CA CYS A 144 4.83 -12.81 3.89
C CYS A 144 3.88 -13.61 4.78
N PRO A 145 2.73 -14.07 4.26
CA PRO A 145 1.77 -14.83 5.06
C PRO A 145 2.31 -16.17 5.55
N GLU A 146 3.31 -16.72 4.87
CA GLU A 146 3.91 -18.01 5.20
C GLU A 146 4.88 -17.91 6.38
N GLU A 147 5.36 -16.71 6.70
CA GLU A 147 6.27 -16.45 7.82
C GLU A 147 5.49 -15.99 9.04
N LEU A 148 4.55 -16.80 9.52
CA LEU A 148 3.82 -16.50 10.73
C LEU A 148 4.75 -16.53 11.94
N ILE A 149 4.77 -15.42 12.68
CA ILE A 149 5.43 -15.37 13.97
C ILE A 149 4.43 -15.85 15.02
N ALA A 150 4.73 -16.97 15.59
CA ALA A 150 3.92 -17.59 16.64
C ALA A 150 3.95 -16.74 17.94
#